data_81c3a4b8e4419fdfe5defc113fb8d9c9
#
_entry.id   81c3a4b8e4419fdfe5defc113fb8d9c9
#
_cell.length_a   1.000
_cell.length_b   1.000
_cell.length_c   1.000
_cell.angle_alpha   90.00
_cell.angle_beta   90.00
_cell.angle_gamma   90.00
#
_symmetry.space_group_name_H-M   'P 1'
#
loop_
_entity.id
_entity.type
_entity.pdbx_description
1 polymer ?
#
loop_
_entity_poly.entity_id
_entity_poly.type
_entity_poly.pdbx_seq_one_letter_code
_entity_poly.pdbx_strand_id
1 'polypeptide(L)'
;MYFFGWNADYPDPENFFFLLHGPQGKVKFSGENASNYSNPDLDLLFELIKNMDNGPVRQAIIDQMLEILRRDSPWLWGFHPKNYVLQHEWLHNVKSNIMANNKLKYWRVDTGLRNQLRREWNQPVRWPLWLAVAGLLLFGVWMWRMLQKREEAR
;
A
#
# COMPACT_ATOMS: atom_id res chain seq x y z
N MET A 1 -10.02 -7.77 -24.13
CA MET A 1 -8.90 -7.88 -23.19
C MET A 1 -9.25 -7.05 -21.95
N TYR A 2 -9.13 -7.59 -20.75
CA TYR A 2 -9.42 -6.90 -19.50
C TYR A 2 -8.33 -7.23 -18.48
N PHE A 3 -8.14 -6.31 -17.51
CA PHE A 3 -7.23 -6.53 -16.40
C PHE A 3 -7.96 -7.22 -15.27
N PHE A 4 -7.29 -8.16 -14.65
CA PHE A 4 -7.78 -8.88 -13.49
C PHE A 4 -6.65 -8.96 -12.45
N GLY A 5 -6.98 -8.75 -11.20
CA GLY A 5 -6.06 -8.89 -10.08
C GLY A 5 -6.71 -9.72 -8.99
N TRP A 6 -5.94 -10.60 -8.38
CA TRP A 6 -6.38 -11.42 -7.25
C TRP A 6 -5.42 -11.30 -6.09
N ASN A 7 -5.95 -11.11 -4.91
CA ASN A 7 -5.23 -11.25 -3.65
C ASN A 7 -5.69 -12.53 -3.00
N ALA A 8 -4.76 -13.37 -2.57
CA ALA A 8 -5.13 -14.60 -1.91
C ALA A 8 -5.93 -14.33 -0.62
N ASP A 9 -7.04 -15.04 -0.45
CA ASP A 9 -7.88 -14.99 0.75
C ASP A 9 -7.22 -15.76 1.91
N TYR A 10 -6.42 -16.77 1.58
CA TYR A 10 -5.64 -17.61 2.48
C TYR A 10 -4.33 -18.04 1.84
N PRO A 11 -3.30 -18.42 2.65
CA PRO A 11 -1.95 -18.72 2.15
C PRO A 11 -1.85 -20.12 1.56
N ASP A 12 -2.60 -20.41 0.49
CA ASP A 12 -2.56 -21.66 -0.24
C ASP A 12 -2.60 -21.42 -1.74
N PRO A 13 -1.78 -22.12 -2.56
CA PRO A 13 -1.80 -22.06 -4.02
C PRO A 13 -3.16 -22.40 -4.63
N GLU A 14 -3.96 -23.22 -3.96
CA GLU A 14 -5.30 -23.60 -4.41
C GLU A 14 -6.15 -22.37 -4.71
N ASN A 15 -6.04 -21.30 -3.89
CA ASN A 15 -6.78 -20.05 -4.08
C ASN A 15 -6.47 -19.32 -5.39
N PHE A 16 -5.37 -19.64 -6.04
CA PHE A 16 -5.03 -19.11 -7.38
C PHE A 16 -5.45 -20.08 -8.49
N PHE A 17 -5.25 -21.38 -8.31
CA PHE A 17 -5.68 -22.38 -9.30
C PHE A 17 -7.20 -22.43 -9.46
N PHE A 18 -7.94 -22.18 -8.41
CA PHE A 18 -9.40 -22.03 -8.42
C PHE A 18 -9.89 -21.07 -9.51
N LEU A 19 -9.17 -19.98 -9.79
CA LEU A 19 -9.49 -19.00 -10.83
C LEU A 19 -9.32 -19.52 -12.26
N LEU A 20 -8.75 -20.72 -12.43
CA LEU A 20 -8.52 -21.39 -13.71
C LEU A 20 -9.23 -22.73 -13.79
N HIS A 21 -9.91 -23.14 -12.73
CA HIS A 21 -10.68 -24.39 -12.67
C HIS A 21 -11.91 -24.28 -13.58
N GLY A 22 -12.07 -25.22 -14.52
CA GLY A 22 -13.11 -25.19 -15.54
C GLY A 22 -14.54 -25.10 -14.98
N PRO A 23 -14.90 -25.89 -13.93
CA PRO A 23 -16.20 -25.79 -13.25
C PRO A 23 -16.49 -24.42 -12.60
N GLN A 24 -15.51 -23.56 -12.45
CA GLN A 24 -15.66 -22.19 -12.00
C GLN A 24 -15.79 -21.16 -13.14
N GLY A 25 -15.99 -21.63 -14.38
CA GLY A 25 -16.16 -20.77 -15.55
C GLY A 25 -17.27 -19.73 -15.37
N LYS A 26 -16.92 -18.46 -15.53
CA LYS A 26 -17.80 -17.33 -15.23
C LYS A 26 -19.06 -17.31 -16.10
N VAL A 27 -18.91 -17.56 -17.37
CA VAL A 27 -20.03 -17.49 -18.34
C VAL A 27 -21.04 -18.61 -18.12
N LYS A 28 -20.55 -19.83 -17.91
CA LYS A 28 -21.41 -21.02 -17.81
C LYS A 28 -21.93 -21.30 -16.41
N PHE A 29 -21.10 -21.01 -15.42
CA PHE A 29 -21.37 -21.42 -14.02
C PHE A 29 -21.44 -20.27 -13.04
N SER A 30 -21.28 -19.02 -13.51
CA SER A 30 -21.22 -17.81 -12.68
C SER A 30 -20.13 -17.83 -11.61
N GLY A 31 -19.04 -18.60 -11.86
CA GLY A 31 -17.89 -18.71 -10.96
C GLY A 31 -16.86 -17.61 -11.14
N GLU A 32 -15.70 -17.76 -10.52
CA GLU A 32 -14.64 -16.74 -10.52
C GLU A 32 -13.60 -16.92 -11.65
N ASN A 33 -13.65 -18.01 -12.40
CA ASN A 33 -12.80 -18.22 -13.57
C ASN A 33 -13.24 -17.27 -14.71
N ALA A 34 -12.76 -16.06 -14.67
CA ALA A 34 -13.13 -15.01 -15.61
C ALA A 34 -12.61 -15.24 -17.04
N SER A 35 -11.56 -16.05 -17.21
CA SER A 35 -11.03 -16.44 -18.51
C SER A 35 -11.89 -17.50 -19.20
N ASN A 36 -12.74 -18.19 -18.46
CA ASN A 36 -13.47 -19.39 -18.87
C ASN A 36 -12.54 -20.49 -19.43
N TYR A 37 -11.27 -20.49 -18.96
CA TYR A 37 -10.33 -21.54 -19.31
C TYR A 37 -10.83 -22.88 -18.78
N SER A 38 -10.65 -23.94 -19.58
CA SER A 38 -11.07 -25.27 -19.21
C SER A 38 -10.05 -26.27 -19.76
N ASN A 39 -9.44 -27.01 -18.89
CA ASN A 39 -8.52 -28.09 -19.21
C ASN A 39 -8.78 -29.25 -18.26
N PRO A 40 -9.26 -30.41 -18.79
CA PRO A 40 -9.63 -31.55 -17.93
C PRO A 40 -8.48 -32.08 -17.08
N ASP A 41 -7.25 -32.05 -17.58
CA ASP A 41 -6.08 -32.51 -16.82
C ASP A 41 -5.80 -31.58 -15.65
N LEU A 42 -5.89 -30.23 -15.84
CA LEU A 42 -5.77 -29.25 -14.78
C LEU A 42 -6.88 -29.41 -13.73
N ASP A 43 -8.12 -29.63 -14.21
CA ASP A 43 -9.27 -29.78 -13.33
C ASP A 43 -9.13 -31.01 -12.44
N LEU A 44 -8.63 -32.11 -12.99
CA LEU A 44 -8.35 -33.34 -12.24
C LEU A 44 -7.28 -33.11 -11.17
N LEU A 45 -6.16 -32.49 -11.53
CA LEU A 45 -5.06 -32.19 -10.60
C LEU A 45 -5.51 -31.21 -9.51
N PHE A 46 -6.36 -30.25 -9.85
CA PHE A 46 -6.93 -29.31 -8.90
C PHE A 46 -7.77 -30.03 -7.83
N GLU A 47 -8.65 -30.92 -8.21
CA GLU A 47 -9.46 -31.69 -7.26
C GLU A 47 -8.60 -32.60 -6.37
N LEU A 48 -7.44 -33.08 -6.86
CA LEU A 48 -6.49 -33.84 -6.03
C LEU A 48 -5.84 -32.96 -4.96
N ILE A 49 -5.32 -31.77 -5.32
CA ILE A 49 -4.60 -30.92 -4.35
C ILE A 49 -5.49 -30.26 -3.31
N LYS A 50 -6.78 -30.10 -3.61
CA LYS A 50 -7.75 -29.38 -2.80
C LYS A 50 -7.88 -29.92 -1.37
N ASN A 51 -7.76 -31.23 -1.20
CA ASN A 51 -7.89 -31.92 0.09
C ASN A 51 -6.58 -32.56 0.58
N MET A 52 -5.44 -32.20 -0.04
CA MET A 52 -4.15 -32.75 0.35
C MET A 52 -3.45 -31.85 1.37
N ASP A 53 -2.81 -32.48 2.35
CA ASP A 53 -1.88 -31.79 3.25
C ASP A 53 -0.65 -31.29 2.49
N ASN A 54 -0.07 -30.19 2.99
CA ASN A 54 1.15 -29.64 2.44
C ASN A 54 2.31 -30.63 2.57
N GLY A 55 2.99 -30.90 1.46
CA GLY A 55 4.12 -31.80 1.43
C GLY A 55 4.69 -31.99 0.02
N PRO A 56 5.76 -32.80 -0.11
CA PRO A 56 6.44 -33.00 -1.40
C PRO A 56 5.55 -33.55 -2.50
N VAL A 57 4.59 -34.43 -2.13
CA VAL A 57 3.65 -35.03 -3.09
C VAL A 57 2.71 -33.98 -3.65
N ARG A 58 2.12 -33.15 -2.79
CA ARG A 58 1.26 -32.05 -3.21
C ARG A 58 2.01 -31.06 -4.07
N GLN A 59 3.25 -30.72 -3.68
CA GLN A 59 4.10 -29.82 -4.46
C GLN A 59 4.38 -30.37 -5.86
N ALA A 60 4.65 -31.65 -6.02
CA ALA A 60 4.87 -32.27 -7.35
C ALA A 60 3.63 -32.17 -8.24
N ILE A 61 2.43 -32.28 -7.68
CA ILE A 61 1.18 -32.08 -8.43
C ILE A 61 1.01 -30.60 -8.83
N ILE A 62 1.30 -29.68 -7.93
CA ILE A 62 1.28 -28.24 -8.20
C ILE A 62 2.26 -27.90 -9.35
N ASP A 63 3.44 -28.49 -9.34
CA ASP A 63 4.43 -28.28 -10.41
C ASP A 63 3.91 -28.77 -11.76
N GLN A 64 3.22 -29.92 -11.82
CA GLN A 64 2.55 -30.40 -13.03
C GLN A 64 1.46 -29.43 -13.52
N MET A 65 0.65 -28.89 -12.60
CA MET A 65 -0.37 -27.89 -12.92
C MET A 65 0.28 -26.62 -13.52
N LEU A 66 1.40 -26.19 -12.97
CA LEU A 66 2.15 -25.03 -13.48
C LEU A 66 2.68 -25.28 -14.89
N GLU A 67 3.13 -26.50 -15.21
CA GLU A 67 3.57 -26.85 -16.57
C GLU A 67 2.42 -26.79 -17.57
N ILE A 68 1.24 -27.28 -17.22
CA ILE A 68 0.03 -27.15 -18.05
C ILE A 68 -0.27 -25.65 -18.30
N LEU A 69 -0.26 -24.82 -17.26
CA LEU A 69 -0.56 -23.40 -17.38
C LEU A 69 0.51 -22.63 -18.18
N ARG A 70 1.78 -23.00 -18.09
CA ARG A 70 2.85 -22.42 -18.91
C ARG A 70 2.66 -22.76 -20.41
N ARG A 71 2.29 -23.98 -20.69
CA ARG A 71 2.04 -24.45 -22.06
C ARG A 71 0.80 -23.78 -22.67
N ASP A 72 -0.30 -23.75 -21.93
CA ASP A 72 -1.59 -23.28 -22.42
C ASP A 72 -1.73 -21.76 -22.35
N SER A 73 -0.98 -21.10 -21.49
CA SER A 73 -0.93 -19.63 -21.29
C SER A 73 -2.32 -18.97 -21.27
N PRO A 74 -3.25 -19.39 -20.37
CA PRO A 74 -4.61 -18.86 -20.35
C PRO A 74 -4.67 -17.37 -19.96
N TRP A 75 -3.62 -16.87 -19.36
CA TRP A 75 -3.45 -15.48 -18.95
C TRP A 75 -2.14 -14.89 -19.47
N LEU A 76 -2.16 -13.61 -19.75
CA LEU A 76 -0.95 -12.81 -19.87
C LEU A 76 -0.55 -12.36 -18.46
N TRP A 77 0.49 -12.97 -17.92
CA TRP A 77 0.99 -12.66 -16.59
C TRP A 77 1.53 -11.23 -16.54
N GLY A 78 0.95 -10.43 -15.66
CA GLY A 78 1.28 -9.02 -15.50
C GLY A 78 2.41 -8.77 -14.49
N PHE A 79 2.12 -8.08 -13.42
CA PHE A 79 3.11 -7.67 -12.44
C PHE A 79 2.57 -7.79 -11.00
N HIS A 80 3.49 -7.90 -10.07
CA HIS A 80 3.18 -7.77 -8.65
C HIS A 80 3.48 -6.33 -8.21
N PRO A 81 2.46 -5.55 -7.78
CA PRO A 81 2.68 -4.18 -7.35
C PRO A 81 3.50 -4.13 -6.05
N LYS A 82 4.42 -3.17 -5.97
CA LYS A 82 5.14 -2.84 -4.75
C LYS A 82 4.58 -1.56 -4.17
N ASN A 83 4.22 -1.59 -2.90
CA ASN A 83 3.74 -0.41 -2.19
C ASN A 83 4.81 0.09 -1.24
N TYR A 84 5.03 1.40 -1.23
CA TYR A 84 5.87 2.07 -0.24
C TYR A 84 4.97 2.67 0.82
N VAL A 85 5.29 2.42 2.08
CA VAL A 85 4.56 2.98 3.21
C VAL A 85 5.51 3.85 4.02
N LEU A 86 5.18 5.13 4.13
CA LEU A 86 5.83 6.04 5.07
C LEU A 86 5.00 6.07 6.34
N GLN A 87 5.67 5.87 7.46
CA GLN A 87 5.03 5.87 8.77
C GLN A 87 5.86 6.68 9.76
N HIS A 88 5.19 7.23 10.75
CA HIS A 88 5.86 7.90 11.84
C HIS A 88 6.60 6.91 12.74
N GLU A 89 7.72 7.33 13.28
CA GLU A 89 8.56 6.52 14.17
C GLU A 89 7.81 6.00 15.41
N TRP A 90 6.84 6.76 15.92
CA TRP A 90 6.00 6.34 17.05
C TRP A 90 4.94 5.28 16.72
N LEU A 91 4.81 4.89 15.45
CA LEU A 91 3.86 3.87 15.04
C LEU A 91 4.60 2.54 14.86
N HIS A 92 4.32 1.60 15.76
CA HIS A 92 4.98 0.31 15.78
C HIS A 92 4.07 -0.80 15.24
N ASN A 93 4.72 -1.91 14.85
CA ASN A 93 4.08 -3.15 14.43
C ASN A 93 3.24 -3.00 13.15
N VAL A 94 3.59 -2.05 12.30
CA VAL A 94 2.99 -1.90 10.97
C VAL A 94 3.64 -2.92 10.04
N LYS A 95 2.94 -4.01 9.79
CA LYS A 95 3.37 -5.07 8.88
C LYS A 95 2.41 -5.15 7.71
N SER A 96 2.97 -5.35 6.52
CA SER A 96 2.17 -5.64 5.35
C SER A 96 1.58 -7.05 5.50
N ASN A 97 0.26 -7.14 5.47
CA ASN A 97 -0.45 -8.40 5.39
C ASN A 97 -1.75 -8.17 4.62
N ILE A 98 -1.82 -8.67 3.40
CA ILE A 98 -2.99 -8.48 2.53
C ILE A 98 -4.19 -9.34 2.94
N MET A 99 -3.96 -10.43 3.68
CA MET A 99 -5.00 -11.33 4.16
C MET A 99 -5.65 -10.88 5.48
N ALA A 100 -5.07 -9.91 6.18
CA ALA A 100 -5.62 -9.42 7.44
C ALA A 100 -6.72 -8.38 7.20
N ASN A 101 -7.95 -8.72 7.54
CA ASN A 101 -9.12 -7.84 7.40
C ASN A 101 -9.03 -6.57 8.25
N ASN A 102 -8.42 -6.66 9.43
CA ASN A 102 -8.22 -5.50 10.32
C ASN A 102 -6.79 -5.46 10.84
N LYS A 103 -5.97 -4.60 10.22
CA LYS A 103 -4.55 -4.43 10.59
C LYS A 103 -4.39 -3.52 11.81
N LEU A 104 -5.35 -2.62 12.07
CA LEU A 104 -5.25 -1.61 13.13
C LEU A 104 -5.13 -2.22 14.51
N LYS A 105 -5.73 -3.38 14.75
CA LYS A 105 -5.66 -4.10 16.04
C LYS A 105 -4.24 -4.52 16.44
N TYR A 106 -3.31 -4.57 15.50
CA TYR A 106 -1.92 -4.95 15.76
C TYR A 106 -1.00 -3.72 15.93
N TRP A 107 -1.46 -2.54 15.55
CA TRP A 107 -0.65 -1.34 15.60
C TRP A 107 -0.55 -0.84 17.04
N ARG A 108 0.62 -0.36 17.40
CA ARG A 108 0.89 0.27 18.69
C ARG A 108 1.42 1.67 18.47
N VAL A 109 0.79 2.63 19.11
CA VAL A 109 1.23 4.03 19.11
C VAL A 109 2.00 4.32 20.39
N ASP A 110 3.26 4.73 20.27
CA ASP A 110 3.99 5.33 21.39
C ASP A 110 3.56 6.78 21.54
N THR A 111 2.68 7.02 22.51
CA THR A 111 2.11 8.35 22.77
C THR A 111 3.12 9.32 23.35
N GLY A 112 4.12 8.83 24.09
CA GLY A 112 5.22 9.63 24.64
C GLY A 112 6.08 10.20 23.53
N LEU A 113 6.65 9.33 22.70
CA LEU A 113 7.47 9.70 21.55
C LEU A 113 6.69 10.59 20.57
N ARG A 114 5.42 10.27 20.30
CA ARG A 114 4.55 11.07 19.43
C ARG A 114 4.43 12.51 19.96
N ASN A 115 4.15 12.68 21.26
CA ASN A 115 3.98 13.99 21.84
C ASN A 115 5.28 14.80 21.85
N GLN A 116 6.42 14.14 22.10
CA GLN A 116 7.73 14.76 22.02
C GLN A 116 8.02 15.27 20.62
N LEU A 117 8.00 14.40 19.61
CA LEU A 117 8.31 14.76 18.22
C LEU A 117 7.34 15.80 17.65
N ARG A 118 6.05 15.73 18.01
CA ARG A 118 5.10 16.78 17.62
C ARG A 118 5.41 18.13 18.24
N ARG A 119 5.91 18.19 19.47
CA ARG A 119 6.36 19.46 20.08
C ARG A 119 7.60 20.00 19.37
N GLU A 120 8.55 19.14 19.06
CA GLU A 120 9.77 19.51 18.34
C GLU A 120 9.46 20.06 16.94
N TRP A 121 8.64 19.34 16.16
CA TRP A 121 8.28 19.75 14.80
C TRP A 121 7.40 21.00 14.73
N ASN A 122 6.56 21.22 15.72
CA ASN A 122 5.66 22.37 15.77
C ASN A 122 6.24 23.57 16.51
N GLN A 123 7.56 23.62 16.70
CA GLN A 123 8.21 24.83 17.26
C GLN A 123 7.98 26.01 16.32
N PRO A 124 7.40 27.11 16.80
CA PRO A 124 7.15 28.26 15.95
C PRO A 124 8.48 28.89 15.50
N VAL A 125 8.63 29.09 14.21
CA VAL A 125 9.75 29.82 13.64
C VAL A 125 9.56 31.30 13.96
N ARG A 126 10.34 31.83 14.91
CA ARG A 126 10.15 33.20 15.46
C ARG A 126 10.97 34.28 14.74
N TRP A 127 11.99 33.90 13.97
CA TRP A 127 12.85 34.87 13.30
C TRP A 127 12.12 35.81 12.32
N PRO A 128 11.06 35.39 11.57
CA PRO A 128 10.35 36.32 10.68
C PRO A 128 9.62 37.41 11.47
N LEU A 129 9.12 37.07 12.69
CA LEU A 129 8.50 38.03 13.57
C LEU A 129 9.52 39.11 14.00
N TRP A 130 10.72 38.68 14.39
CA TRP A 130 11.78 39.60 14.78
C TRP A 130 12.23 40.49 13.64
N LEU A 131 12.30 39.97 12.42
CA LEU A 131 12.59 40.79 11.22
C LEU A 131 11.48 41.81 10.96
N ALA A 132 10.23 41.42 11.11
CA ALA A 132 9.11 42.36 10.96
C ALA A 132 9.17 43.50 12.01
N VAL A 133 9.45 43.16 13.26
CA VAL A 133 9.59 44.15 14.34
C VAL A 133 10.77 45.08 14.05
N ALA A 134 11.92 44.54 13.67
CA ALA A 134 13.10 45.36 13.30
C ALA A 134 12.80 46.27 12.12
N GLY A 135 12.12 45.79 11.10
CA GLY A 135 11.70 46.59 9.94
C GLY A 135 10.78 47.76 10.34
N LEU A 136 9.80 47.50 11.22
CA LEU A 136 8.91 48.55 11.73
C LEU A 136 9.66 49.61 12.55
N LEU A 137 10.61 49.19 13.38
CA LEU A 137 11.44 50.12 14.14
C LEU A 137 12.30 51.00 13.22
N LEU A 138 12.96 50.41 12.25
CA LEU A 138 13.76 51.13 11.27
C LEU A 138 12.92 52.12 10.44
N PHE A 139 11.73 51.70 10.03
CA PHE A 139 10.79 52.56 9.33
C PHE A 139 10.31 53.72 10.23
N GLY A 140 10.03 53.46 11.48
CA GLY A 140 9.69 54.52 12.47
C GLY A 140 10.79 55.55 12.65
N VAL A 141 12.05 55.10 12.81
CA VAL A 141 13.22 55.98 12.92
C VAL A 141 13.40 56.79 11.62
N TRP A 142 13.25 56.14 10.46
CA TRP A 142 13.35 56.82 9.15
C TRP A 142 12.28 57.91 9.00
N MET A 143 11.03 57.57 9.31
CA MET A 143 9.90 58.51 9.28
C MET A 143 10.13 59.69 10.20
N TRP A 144 10.55 59.44 11.45
CA TRP A 144 10.85 60.47 12.45
C TRP A 144 11.95 61.43 11.93
N ARG A 145 13.04 60.91 11.39
CA ARG A 145 14.11 61.74 10.79
C ARG A 145 13.61 62.56 9.60
N MET A 146 12.74 62.03 8.80
CA MET A 146 12.14 62.74 7.67
C MET A 146 11.26 63.89 8.13
N LEU A 147 10.50 63.72 9.24
CA LEU A 147 9.65 64.75 9.84
C LEU A 147 10.52 65.88 10.44
N GLN A 148 11.56 65.55 11.20
CA GLN A 148 12.49 66.53 11.71
C GLN A 148 13.13 67.41 10.61
N LYS A 149 13.60 66.81 9.53
CA LYS A 149 14.15 67.54 8.40
C LYS A 149 13.15 68.46 7.73
N ARG A 150 11.87 68.14 7.75
CA ARG A 150 10.80 69.00 7.21
C ARG A 150 10.50 70.18 8.14
N GLU A 151 10.63 70.02 9.44
CA GLU A 151 10.47 71.09 10.41
C GLU A 151 11.64 72.10 10.37
N GLU A 152 12.87 71.60 10.20
CA GLU A 152 14.08 72.43 10.06
C GLU A 152 14.13 73.24 8.74
N ALA A 153 13.40 72.80 7.73
CA ALA A 153 13.32 73.49 6.43
C ALA A 153 12.21 74.53 6.30
N ARG A 154 11.45 74.71 7.38
CA ARG A 154 10.42 75.77 7.49
C ARG A 154 10.92 76.99 8.27
#